data_bc89895a3692461810a37293ee7e4123
#
_entry.id   bc89895a3692461810a37293ee7e4123
#
_cell.length_a   1.000
_cell.length_b   1.000
_cell.length_c   1.000
_cell.angle_alpha   90.00
_cell.angle_beta   90.00
_cell.angle_gamma   90.00
#
_symmetry.space_group_name_H-M   'P 1'
#
loop_
_entity.id
_entity.type
_entity.pdbx_description
1 polymer ?
#
loop_
_entity_poly.entity_id
_entity_poly.type
_entity_poly.pdbx_seq_one_letter_code
_entity_poly.pdbx_strand_id
1 'polypeptide(L)'
;MSQEQEMTNEVQPTSGAFTLTKQDNGVAILSMDVPGESMNTLKAEFGDEISAMLDDIERDSSIKGVVLTSGKPSSFVAGADITMLAACKTAEDATTIAAGGQAIFDRIENMKATFVAAIHGPALGGGL
;
A
#
# COMPACT_ATOMS: atom_id res chain seq x y z
N MET A 1 11.40 23.56 20.25
CA MET A 1 11.13 23.13 19.68
C MET A 1 10.63 21.88 19.26
N SER A 2 9.68 21.50 19.66
CA SER A 2 9.22 20.22 19.36
C SER A 2 8.64 20.12 18.00
N GLN A 3 8.36 21.19 17.37
CA GLN A 3 7.80 21.05 16.12
C GLN A 3 8.70 20.52 15.15
N GLU A 4 9.95 20.59 15.34
CA GLU A 4 10.76 20.08 14.34
C GLU A 4 10.67 18.64 14.25
N GLN A 5 10.42 17.92 15.34
CA GLN A 5 10.40 16.58 15.08
C GLN A 5 9.15 16.19 14.45
N GLU A 6 8.08 16.86 14.57
CA GLU A 6 7.03 16.37 13.83
C GLU A 6 7.15 16.64 12.42
N MET A 7 7.86 17.66 12.00
CA MET A 7 8.02 17.73 10.66
C MET A 7 8.87 16.71 10.11
N THR A 8 9.83 16.22 10.84
CA THR A 8 10.65 15.18 10.30
C THR A 8 9.84 13.97 10.04
N ASN A 9 8.77 13.79 10.74
CA ASN A 9 8.07 12.60 10.53
C ASN A 9 7.39 12.52 9.25
N GLU A 10 7.00 13.59 8.70
CA GLU A 10 6.34 13.45 7.54
C GLU A 10 7.10 13.66 6.38
N VAL A 11 8.31 13.75 6.44
CA VAL A 11 9.07 13.97 5.30
C VAL A 11 9.36 12.66 4.67
N GLN A 12 8.43 12.03 4.11
CA GLN A 12 8.64 10.78 3.48
C GLN A 12 8.60 10.97 2.02
N PRO A 13 9.54 10.46 1.27
CA PRO A 13 9.47 10.52 -0.18
C PRO A 13 8.42 9.53 -0.60
N THR A 14 7.25 10.00 -0.92
CA THR A 14 6.18 9.11 -1.27
C THR A 14 5.65 9.47 -2.63
N SER A 15 4.98 8.51 -3.25
CA SER A 15 4.26 8.74 -4.49
C SER A 15 2.98 9.50 -4.25
N GLY A 16 2.57 9.63 -3.00
CA GLY A 16 1.27 10.19 -2.67
C GLY A 16 0.14 9.20 -2.82
N ALA A 17 0.43 7.94 -3.12
CA ALA A 17 -0.61 6.95 -3.36
C ALA A 17 -1.14 6.35 -2.07
N PHE A 18 -0.38 6.37 -0.99
CA PHE A 18 -0.80 5.70 0.24
C PHE A 18 -0.82 6.67 1.41
N THR A 19 -1.79 6.50 2.29
CA THR A 19 -1.82 7.23 3.56
C THR A 19 -2.11 6.24 4.68
N LEU A 20 -1.51 6.49 5.83
CA LEU A 20 -1.73 5.66 7.01
C LEU A 20 -2.25 6.56 8.13
N THR A 21 -3.44 6.27 8.63
CA THR A 21 -4.06 7.05 9.68
C THR A 21 -4.31 6.17 10.88
N LYS A 22 -3.71 6.52 12.02
CA LYS A 22 -3.88 5.73 13.22
C LYS A 22 -5.03 6.28 14.04
N GLN A 23 -5.87 5.40 14.55
CA GLN A 23 -6.98 5.77 15.40
C GLN A 23 -6.68 5.41 16.85
N ASP A 24 -7.49 5.93 17.77
CA ASP A 24 -7.21 5.73 19.19
C ASP A 24 -7.49 4.32 19.68
N ASN A 25 -8.26 3.55 18.91
CA ASN A 25 -8.70 2.24 19.35
C ASN A 25 -7.78 1.10 18.91
N GLY A 26 -6.58 1.41 18.45
CA GLY A 26 -5.64 0.37 18.01
C GLY A 26 -5.81 -0.03 16.56
N VAL A 27 -6.66 0.64 15.82
CA VAL A 27 -6.86 0.37 14.41
C VAL A 27 -6.18 1.46 13.59
N ALA A 28 -5.47 1.07 12.55
CA ALA A 28 -4.92 2.01 11.58
C ALA A 28 -5.63 1.80 10.25
N ILE A 29 -5.79 2.88 9.49
CA ILE A 29 -6.42 2.81 8.18
C ILE A 29 -5.35 3.09 7.15
N LEU A 30 -5.11 2.11 6.28
CA LEU A 30 -4.16 2.23 5.19
C LEU A 30 -4.96 2.42 3.91
N SER A 31 -4.91 3.61 3.34
CA SER A 31 -5.71 3.95 2.18
C SER A 31 -4.83 4.11 0.95
N MET A 32 -5.30 3.59 -0.18
CA MET A 32 -4.62 3.74 -1.46
C MET A 32 -5.43 4.65 -2.35
N ASP A 33 -4.80 5.70 -2.87
CA ASP A 33 -5.47 6.65 -3.76
C ASP A 33 -4.42 7.22 -4.69
N VAL A 34 -4.22 6.58 -5.84
CA VAL A 34 -3.19 6.96 -6.78
C VAL A 34 -3.52 8.32 -7.39
N PRO A 35 -2.65 9.33 -7.24
CA PRO A 35 -2.96 10.67 -7.73
C PRO A 35 -3.11 10.67 -9.24
N GLY A 36 -4.13 11.42 -9.70
CA GLY A 36 -4.30 11.64 -11.13
C GLY A 36 -4.91 10.49 -11.90
N GLU A 37 -5.26 9.40 -11.24
CA GLU A 37 -5.86 8.25 -11.92
C GLU A 37 -7.23 7.97 -11.37
N SER A 38 -8.11 7.48 -12.22
CA SER A 38 -9.48 7.21 -11.79
C SER A 38 -9.58 5.93 -10.97
N MET A 39 -8.62 5.02 -11.11
CA MET A 39 -8.60 3.77 -10.37
C MET A 39 -7.23 3.53 -9.81
N ASN A 40 -7.15 2.75 -8.76
CA ASN A 40 -5.87 2.33 -8.22
C ASN A 40 -5.33 1.16 -9.02
N THR A 41 -4.07 1.23 -9.42
CA THR A 41 -3.37 0.10 -10.01
C THR A 41 -2.07 -0.10 -9.25
N LEU A 42 -1.59 -1.34 -9.23
CA LEU A 42 -0.38 -1.68 -8.50
C LEU A 42 0.83 -1.43 -9.41
N LYS A 43 1.75 -0.61 -8.93
CA LYS A 43 2.95 -0.25 -9.67
C LYS A 43 4.18 -0.69 -8.87
N ALA A 44 5.20 -1.14 -9.58
CA ALA A 44 6.43 -1.58 -8.92
C ALA A 44 7.05 -0.45 -8.09
N GLU A 45 6.87 0.78 -8.53
CA GLU A 45 7.45 1.93 -7.83
C GLU A 45 6.82 2.17 -6.46
N PHE A 46 5.68 1.55 -6.17
CA PHE A 46 5.06 1.68 -4.85
C PHE A 46 5.68 0.76 -3.80
N GLY A 47 6.56 -0.15 -4.22
CA GLY A 47 7.10 -1.16 -3.31
C GLY A 47 7.81 -0.56 -2.10
N ASP A 48 8.63 0.45 -2.31
CA ASP A 48 9.36 1.05 -1.20
C ASP A 48 8.42 1.80 -0.26
N GLU A 49 7.43 2.48 -0.82
CA GLU A 49 6.50 3.23 0.01
C GLU A 49 5.66 2.31 0.89
N ILE A 50 5.12 1.24 0.30
CA ILE A 50 4.29 0.33 1.09
C ILE A 50 5.15 -0.41 2.11
N SER A 51 6.39 -0.74 1.76
CA SER A 51 7.28 -1.41 2.71
C SER A 51 7.59 -0.51 3.91
N ALA A 52 7.78 0.78 3.68
CA ALA A 52 8.00 1.71 4.76
C ALA A 52 6.78 1.82 5.67
N MET A 53 5.58 1.80 5.10
CA MET A 53 4.37 1.83 5.90
C MET A 53 4.18 0.55 6.70
N LEU A 54 4.53 -0.59 6.12
CA LEU A 54 4.48 -1.85 6.86
C LEU A 54 5.51 -1.85 7.99
N ASP A 55 6.68 -1.24 7.78
CA ASP A 55 7.65 -1.08 8.86
C ASP A 55 7.08 -0.26 10.01
N ASP A 56 6.40 0.84 9.68
CA ASP A 56 5.81 1.70 10.70
C ASP A 56 4.75 0.96 11.51
N ILE A 57 3.93 0.17 10.81
CA ILE A 57 2.90 -0.62 11.50
C ILE A 57 3.54 -1.64 12.43
N GLU A 58 4.62 -2.27 11.95
CA GLU A 58 5.28 -3.30 12.72
C GLU A 58 5.94 -2.75 13.97
N ARG A 59 6.47 -1.55 13.89
CA ARG A 59 7.13 -0.93 15.03
C ARG A 59 6.17 -0.36 16.06
N ASP A 60 4.92 -0.15 15.70
CA ASP A 60 3.95 0.46 16.60
C ASP A 60 3.09 -0.63 17.24
N SER A 61 3.47 -1.03 18.44
CA SER A 61 2.79 -2.13 19.10
C SER A 61 1.35 -1.78 19.51
N SER A 62 0.96 -0.52 19.44
CA SER A 62 -0.41 -0.15 19.73
C SER A 62 -1.35 -0.41 18.57
N ILE A 63 -0.83 -0.65 17.36
CA ILE A 63 -1.66 -0.99 16.22
C ILE A 63 -1.94 -2.49 16.26
N LYS A 64 -3.19 -2.84 16.46
CA LYS A 64 -3.61 -4.23 16.53
C LYS A 64 -4.29 -4.70 15.26
N GLY A 65 -4.82 -3.79 14.49
CA GLY A 65 -5.48 -4.11 13.23
C GLY A 65 -5.32 -2.99 12.24
N VAL A 66 -5.37 -3.35 10.95
CA VAL A 66 -5.24 -2.41 9.87
C VAL A 66 -6.41 -2.63 8.91
N VAL A 67 -7.11 -1.55 8.58
CA VAL A 67 -8.13 -1.59 7.53
C VAL A 67 -7.49 -1.08 6.26
N LEU A 68 -7.46 -1.92 5.24
CA LEU A 68 -6.92 -1.55 3.95
C LEU A 68 -8.08 -1.12 3.06
N THR A 69 -8.04 0.10 2.57
CA THR A 69 -9.15 0.65 1.81
C THR A 69 -8.64 1.48 0.63
N SER A 70 -9.58 2.03 -0.13
CA SER A 70 -9.28 2.85 -1.29
C SER A 70 -9.94 4.21 -1.13
N GLY A 71 -9.23 5.24 -1.52
CA GLY A 71 -9.81 6.59 -1.59
C GLY A 71 -10.57 6.87 -2.86
N LYS A 72 -10.59 5.90 -3.81
CA LYS A 72 -11.37 6.10 -5.05
C LYS A 72 -12.85 5.88 -4.77
N PRO A 73 -13.73 6.69 -5.40
CA PRO A 73 -15.16 6.62 -5.04
C PRO A 73 -15.82 5.30 -5.38
N SER A 74 -15.40 4.63 -6.45
CA SER A 74 -16.12 3.45 -6.93
C SER A 74 -15.22 2.29 -7.31
N SER A 75 -14.00 2.24 -6.81
CA SER A 75 -13.07 1.18 -7.14
C SER A 75 -12.16 0.90 -5.96
N PHE A 76 -11.82 -0.36 -5.75
CA PHE A 76 -10.85 -0.73 -4.72
C PHE A 76 -9.45 -0.73 -5.34
N VAL A 77 -9.05 -1.80 -5.98
CA VAL A 77 -7.77 -1.88 -6.70
C VAL A 77 -8.01 -2.70 -7.98
N ALA A 78 -7.61 -2.14 -9.10
CA ALA A 78 -7.93 -2.75 -10.40
C ALA A 78 -6.85 -3.69 -10.93
N GLY A 79 -5.88 -4.05 -10.11
CA GLY A 79 -4.82 -4.98 -10.50
C GLY A 79 -3.54 -4.27 -10.86
N ALA A 80 -2.65 -4.97 -11.54
CA ALA A 80 -1.34 -4.42 -11.91
C ALA A 80 -1.48 -3.37 -13.01
N ASP A 81 -0.58 -2.40 -12.99
CA ASP A 81 -0.53 -1.37 -14.01
C ASP A 81 -0.13 -2.01 -15.34
N ILE A 82 -1.00 -1.89 -16.34
CA ILE A 82 -0.77 -2.50 -17.63
C ILE A 82 0.46 -1.91 -18.31
N THR A 83 0.71 -0.62 -18.13
CA THR A 83 1.88 0.02 -18.72
C THR A 83 3.17 -0.57 -18.15
N MET A 84 3.17 -0.85 -16.85
CA MET A 84 4.31 -1.49 -16.21
C MET A 84 4.55 -2.87 -16.78
N LEU A 85 3.49 -3.64 -16.99
CA LEU A 85 3.62 -4.98 -17.54
C LEU A 85 4.08 -4.94 -18.97
N ALA A 86 3.59 -3.98 -19.76
CA ALA A 86 3.99 -3.83 -21.14
C ALA A 86 5.45 -3.44 -21.28
N ALA A 87 6.04 -2.84 -20.27
CA ALA A 87 7.44 -2.45 -20.30
C ALA A 87 8.39 -3.62 -20.05
N CYS A 88 7.89 -4.77 -19.60
CA CYS A 88 8.72 -5.94 -19.42
C CYS A 88 9.19 -6.48 -20.76
N LYS A 89 10.51 -6.68 -20.90
CA LYS A 89 11.06 -7.15 -22.14
C LYS A 89 11.48 -8.61 -22.10
N THR A 90 11.62 -9.17 -20.91
CA THR A 90 12.06 -10.54 -20.74
C THR A 90 11.20 -11.23 -19.71
N ALA A 91 11.24 -12.55 -19.71
CA ALA A 91 10.56 -13.33 -18.68
C ALA A 91 11.13 -13.00 -17.30
N GLU A 92 12.41 -12.67 -17.23
CA GLU A 92 13.03 -12.33 -15.97
C GLU A 92 12.49 -11.02 -15.45
N ASP A 93 12.25 -10.03 -16.31
CA ASP A 93 11.65 -8.76 -15.88
C ASP A 93 10.29 -9.01 -15.24
N ALA A 94 9.47 -9.82 -15.87
CA ALA A 94 8.13 -10.11 -15.38
C ALA A 94 8.19 -10.88 -14.06
N THR A 95 9.12 -11.82 -13.95
CA THR A 95 9.30 -12.61 -12.73
C THR A 95 9.72 -11.70 -11.56
N THR A 96 10.62 -10.76 -11.81
CA THR A 96 11.08 -9.85 -10.77
C THR A 96 9.92 -9.01 -10.24
N ILE A 97 9.08 -8.48 -11.13
CA ILE A 97 7.94 -7.68 -10.71
C ILE A 97 6.95 -8.53 -9.92
N ALA A 98 6.63 -9.72 -10.42
CA ALA A 98 5.67 -10.58 -9.74
C ALA A 98 6.19 -11.01 -8.37
N ALA A 99 7.45 -11.38 -8.28
CA ALA A 99 8.04 -11.81 -7.02
C ALA A 99 8.06 -10.67 -6.00
N GLY A 100 8.32 -9.44 -6.45
CA GLY A 100 8.30 -8.29 -5.56
C GLY A 100 6.92 -8.04 -4.96
N GLY A 101 5.88 -8.13 -5.78
CA GLY A 101 4.52 -7.98 -5.29
C GLY A 101 4.12 -9.10 -4.34
N GLN A 102 4.46 -10.33 -4.70
CA GLN A 102 4.16 -11.47 -3.85
C GLN A 102 4.84 -11.38 -2.49
N ALA A 103 6.07 -10.87 -2.44
CA ALA A 103 6.78 -10.72 -1.19
C ALA A 103 6.05 -9.73 -0.26
N ILE A 104 5.49 -8.66 -0.82
CA ILE A 104 4.73 -7.70 -0.02
C ILE A 104 3.44 -8.34 0.49
N PHE A 105 2.74 -9.09 -0.36
CA PHE A 105 1.52 -9.77 0.07
C PHE A 105 1.81 -10.81 1.16
N ASP A 106 2.90 -11.56 1.01
CA ASP A 106 3.29 -12.52 2.04
C ASP A 106 3.61 -11.81 3.34
N ARG A 107 4.25 -10.66 3.27
CA ARG A 107 4.56 -9.90 4.47
C ARG A 107 3.28 -9.47 5.18
N ILE A 108 2.30 -8.95 4.41
CA ILE A 108 1.03 -8.53 5.00
C ILE A 108 0.34 -9.70 5.68
N GLU A 109 0.32 -10.85 5.02
CA GLU A 109 -0.34 -12.03 5.56
C GLU A 109 0.28 -12.49 6.87
N ASN A 110 1.58 -12.31 7.02
CA ASN A 110 2.30 -12.81 8.19
C ASN A 110 2.53 -11.75 9.27
N MET A 111 1.95 -10.56 9.12
CA MET A 111 2.14 -9.53 10.12
C MET A 111 1.33 -9.81 11.37
N LYS A 112 1.84 -9.30 12.52
CA LYS A 112 1.16 -9.51 13.77
C LYS A 112 -0.17 -8.78 13.81
N ALA A 113 -0.25 -7.59 13.27
CA ALA A 113 -1.51 -6.88 13.17
C ALA A 113 -2.42 -7.57 12.16
N THR A 114 -3.70 -7.63 12.44
CA THR A 114 -4.67 -8.25 11.54
C THR A 114 -5.07 -7.24 10.46
N PHE A 115 -4.95 -7.64 9.21
CA PHE A 115 -5.36 -6.79 8.09
C PHE A 115 -6.75 -7.20 7.60
N VAL A 116 -7.60 -6.21 7.39
CA VAL A 116 -8.95 -6.42 6.88
C VAL A 116 -9.14 -5.49 5.69
N ALA A 117 -9.59 -6.00 4.57
CA ALA A 117 -9.82 -5.18 3.38
C ALA A 117 -11.26 -4.68 3.38
N ALA A 118 -11.43 -3.36 3.23
CA ALA A 118 -12.74 -2.75 3.10
C ALA A 118 -12.98 -2.48 1.62
N ILE A 119 -13.55 -3.45 0.94
CA ILE A 119 -13.71 -3.42 -0.50
C ILE A 119 -15.07 -2.83 -0.84
N HIS A 120 -15.10 -1.76 -1.62
CA HIS A 120 -16.34 -1.09 -1.97
C HIS A 120 -16.53 -0.96 -3.48
N GLY A 121 -15.74 -1.66 -4.27
CA GLY A 121 -15.83 -1.63 -5.73
C GLY A 121 -14.93 -2.69 -6.32
N PRO A 122 -14.66 -2.62 -7.61
CA PRO A 122 -13.86 -3.66 -8.27
C PRO A 122 -12.54 -3.93 -7.60
N ALA A 123 -12.24 -5.22 -7.40
CA ALA A 123 -10.97 -5.70 -6.86
C ALA A 123 -10.53 -6.82 -7.79
N LEU A 124 -9.58 -6.53 -8.68
CA LEU A 124 -9.23 -7.41 -9.78
C LEU A 124 -7.76 -7.77 -9.72
N GLY A 125 -7.43 -8.96 -10.22
CA GLY A 125 -6.04 -9.41 -10.29
C GLY A 125 -5.35 -9.31 -8.94
N GLY A 126 -4.21 -8.62 -8.90
CA GLY A 126 -3.50 -8.40 -7.65
C GLY A 126 -4.24 -7.54 -6.64
N GLY A 127 -5.32 -6.89 -7.05
CA GLY A 127 -6.18 -6.15 -6.11
C GLY A 127 -7.08 -7.05 -5.30
N LEU A 128 -7.22 -8.30 -5.73
CA LEU A 128 -8.03 -9.25 -5.00
C LEU A 128 -7.22 -9.91 -3.89
#